data_8a788eb9fa273d785fa830e5b4f6f6f2
#
_entry.id   8a788eb9fa273d785fa830e5b4f6f6f2
#
_cell.length_a   1.000
_cell.length_b   1.000
_cell.length_c   1.000
_cell.angle_alpha   90.00
_cell.angle_beta   90.00
_cell.angle_gamma   90.00
#
_symmetry.space_group_name_H-M   'P 1'
#
loop_
_entity.id
_entity.type
_entity.pdbx_description
1 polymer ?
#
loop_
_entity_poly.entity_id
_entity_poly.type
_entity_poly.pdbx_seq_one_letter_code
_entity_poly.pdbx_strand_id
1 'polypeptide(L)'
;MQIKEIPIRAIRRPLYRENDEDKVRSLMASIAEIGLQEPIDVLEVEGQYYGFSGCHRYEACSRLGHEMILARVRKAPKSVLKMHLA
;
A
#
# COMPACT_ATOMS: atom_id res chain seq x y z
N MET A 1 -2.20 13.68 8.64
CA MET A 1 -1.87 12.87 7.45
C MET A 1 -0.48 13.23 6.94
N GLN A 2 0.32 12.24 6.62
CA GLN A 2 1.70 12.43 6.23
C GLN A 2 2.03 11.55 5.02
N ILE A 3 2.65 12.14 4.00
CA ILE A 3 3.08 11.38 2.82
C ILE A 3 4.57 11.11 2.97
N LYS A 4 4.94 9.83 2.99
CA LYS A 4 6.34 9.41 3.17
C LYS A 4 6.58 8.05 2.57
N GLU A 5 7.85 7.70 2.35
CA GLU A 5 8.22 6.37 1.94
C GLU A 5 8.34 5.47 3.15
N ILE A 6 7.77 4.28 3.07
CA ILE A 6 7.86 3.29 4.13
C ILE A 6 8.26 1.94 3.54
N PRO A 7 8.87 1.04 4.35
CA PRO A 7 9.23 -0.28 3.84
C PRO A 7 7.99 -1.07 3.43
N ILE A 8 8.00 -1.63 2.22
CA ILE A 8 6.89 -2.44 1.73
C ILE A 8 6.60 -3.60 2.68
N ARG A 9 7.65 -4.27 3.17
CA ARG A 9 7.50 -5.42 4.05
C ARG A 9 6.90 -5.09 5.42
N ALA A 10 6.91 -3.82 5.80
CA ALA A 10 6.33 -3.37 7.07
C ALA A 10 4.83 -3.18 6.99
N ILE A 11 4.26 -3.24 5.79
CA ILE A 11 2.82 -3.01 5.58
C ILE A 11 2.08 -4.32 5.75
N ARG A 12 1.16 -4.36 6.70
CA ARG A 12 0.29 -5.51 6.91
C ARG A 12 -0.94 -5.38 6.02
N ARG A 13 -1.36 -6.49 5.44
CA ARG A 13 -2.56 -6.52 4.59
C ARG A 13 -3.54 -7.50 5.20
N PRO A 14 -4.37 -7.02 6.14
CA PRO A 14 -5.28 -7.90 6.87
C PRO A 14 -6.38 -8.50 6.00
N LEU A 15 -6.71 -7.84 4.87
CA LEU A 15 -7.66 -8.38 3.91
C LEU A 15 -6.93 -8.67 2.61
N TYR A 16 -6.89 -9.95 2.24
CA TYR A 16 -6.35 -10.34 0.94
C TYR A 16 -7.41 -10.08 -0.13
N ARG A 17 -6.99 -9.42 -1.21
CA ARG A 17 -7.82 -9.24 -2.39
C ARG A 17 -7.05 -9.74 -3.59
N GLU A 18 -7.76 -10.43 -4.47
CA GLU A 18 -7.21 -10.80 -5.75
C GLU A 18 -7.24 -9.56 -6.65
N ASN A 19 -6.07 -9.14 -7.11
CA ASN A 19 -5.96 -7.97 -7.96
C ASN A 19 -6.15 -8.35 -9.42
N ASP A 20 -6.61 -7.36 -10.22
CA ASP A 20 -6.70 -7.51 -11.66
C ASP A 20 -5.28 -7.56 -12.24
N GLU A 21 -4.92 -8.69 -12.85
CA GLU A 21 -3.58 -8.92 -13.36
C GLU A 21 -3.18 -7.90 -14.43
N ASP A 22 -4.11 -7.54 -15.32
CA ASP A 22 -3.82 -6.56 -16.37
C ASP A 22 -3.52 -5.17 -15.81
N LYS A 23 -4.26 -4.78 -14.76
CA LYS A 23 -4.01 -3.50 -14.09
C LYS A 23 -2.67 -3.50 -13.38
N VAL A 24 -2.31 -4.63 -12.74
CA VAL A 24 -1.01 -4.74 -12.07
C VAL A 24 0.12 -4.62 -13.09
N ARG A 25 0.01 -5.29 -14.22
CA ARG A 25 1.04 -5.24 -15.26
C ARG A 25 1.18 -3.85 -15.87
N SER A 26 0.06 -3.18 -16.12
CA SER A 26 0.08 -1.81 -16.62
C SER A 26 0.77 -0.86 -15.64
N LEU A 27 0.45 -1.02 -14.34
CA LEU A 27 1.08 -0.23 -13.30
C LEU A 27 2.57 -0.53 -13.18
N MET A 28 2.97 -1.80 -13.29
CA MET A 28 4.38 -2.17 -13.27
C MET A 28 5.16 -1.47 -14.37
N ALA A 29 4.63 -1.46 -15.59
CA ALA A 29 5.26 -0.80 -16.71
C ALA A 29 5.40 0.71 -16.46
N SER A 30 4.35 1.35 -15.97
CA SER A 30 4.34 2.78 -15.68
C SER A 30 5.30 3.12 -14.55
N ILE A 31 5.29 2.35 -13.47
CA ILE A 31 6.15 2.59 -12.31
C ILE A 31 7.62 2.37 -12.67
N ALA A 32 7.91 1.38 -13.49
CA ALA A 32 9.28 1.12 -13.94
C ALA A 32 9.82 2.29 -14.78
N GLU A 33 8.96 2.96 -15.52
CA GLU A 33 9.36 4.04 -16.42
C GLU A 33 9.44 5.39 -15.71
N ILE A 34 8.40 5.75 -14.94
CA ILE A 34 8.29 7.10 -14.36
C ILE A 34 8.15 7.12 -12.84
N GLY A 35 8.20 5.97 -12.18
CA GLY A 35 8.04 5.86 -10.74
C GLY A 35 6.58 5.87 -10.30
N LEU A 36 6.37 5.66 -9.02
CA LEU A 36 5.02 5.67 -8.43
C LEU A 36 4.54 7.12 -8.31
N GLN A 37 3.47 7.46 -9.04
CA GLN A 37 2.94 8.83 -9.09
C GLN A 37 1.97 9.15 -7.96
N GLU A 38 1.23 8.15 -7.48
CA GLU A 38 0.28 8.34 -6.40
C GLU A 38 0.62 7.45 -5.22
N PRO A 39 0.59 7.99 -3.98
CA PRO A 39 0.84 7.17 -2.81
C PRO A 39 -0.31 6.19 -2.58
N ILE A 40 0.02 5.07 -1.95
CA ILE A 40 -1.01 4.18 -1.41
C ILE A 40 -1.49 4.74 -0.08
N ASP A 41 -2.67 4.31 0.37
CA ASP A 41 -3.21 4.73 1.67
C ASP A 41 -2.93 3.68 2.73
N VAL A 42 -2.37 4.12 3.84
CA VAL A 42 -1.94 3.26 4.94
C VAL A 42 -2.41 3.85 6.26
N LEU A 43 -2.90 2.99 7.13
CA LEU A 43 -3.25 3.36 8.50
C LEU A 43 -2.13 2.96 9.44
N GLU A 44 -1.71 3.88 10.28
CA GLU A 44 -0.74 3.59 11.33
C GLU A 44 -1.50 3.40 12.65
N VAL A 45 -1.45 2.18 13.19
CA VAL A 45 -2.14 1.82 14.42
C VAL A 45 -1.13 1.18 15.36
N GLU A 46 -0.93 1.80 16.52
CA GLU A 46 0.01 1.31 17.54
C GLU A 46 1.40 1.02 16.97
N GLY A 47 1.89 1.92 16.10
CA GLY A 47 3.21 1.79 15.50
C GLY A 47 3.31 0.80 14.36
N GLN A 48 2.19 0.21 13.93
CA GLN A 48 2.15 -0.76 12.83
C GLN A 48 1.43 -0.14 11.64
N TYR A 49 1.85 -0.51 10.43
CA TYR A 49 1.23 -0.03 9.19
C TYR A 49 0.27 -1.06 8.63
N TYR A 50 -0.92 -0.62 8.25
CA TYR A 50 -1.94 -1.48 7.66
C TYR A 50 -2.38 -0.88 6.33
N GLY A 51 -2.19 -1.62 5.24
CA GLY A 51 -2.62 -1.20 3.92
C GLY A 51 -4.14 -1.22 3.83
N PHE A 52 -4.71 -0.13 3.31
CA PHE A 52 -6.15 -0.06 3.24
C PHE A 52 -6.66 0.36 1.85
N SER A 53 -5.83 1.01 1.03
CA SER A 53 -6.17 1.36 -0.33
C SER A 53 -4.91 1.33 -1.20
N GLY A 54 -5.07 1.08 -2.49
CA GLY A 54 -3.95 1.02 -3.43
C GLY A 54 -3.34 -0.36 -3.55
N CYS A 55 -4.16 -1.42 -3.45
CA CYS A 55 -3.66 -2.79 -3.50
C CYS A 55 -2.96 -3.14 -4.82
N HIS A 56 -3.43 -2.59 -5.95
CA HIS A 56 -2.78 -2.83 -7.25
C HIS A 56 -1.40 -2.18 -7.29
N ARG A 57 -1.28 -0.97 -6.75
CA ARG A 57 0.01 -0.25 -6.69
C ARG A 57 0.97 -0.95 -5.75
N TYR A 58 0.48 -1.42 -4.62
CA TYR A 58 1.28 -2.20 -3.67
C TYR A 58 1.85 -3.45 -4.35
N GLU A 59 1.02 -4.21 -5.03
CA GLU A 59 1.45 -5.43 -5.69
C GLU A 59 2.43 -5.14 -6.82
N ALA A 60 2.18 -4.10 -7.63
CA ALA A 60 3.08 -3.71 -8.71
C ALA A 60 4.48 -3.38 -8.17
N CYS A 61 4.56 -2.58 -7.11
CA CYS A 61 5.84 -2.23 -6.50
C CYS A 61 6.54 -3.45 -5.89
N SER A 62 5.78 -4.36 -5.27
CA SER A 62 6.33 -5.60 -4.72
C SER A 62 6.93 -6.47 -5.81
N ARG A 63 6.23 -6.63 -6.93
CA ARG A 63 6.72 -7.45 -8.05
C ARG A 63 7.96 -6.85 -8.72
N LEU A 64 8.06 -5.52 -8.70
CA LEU A 64 9.22 -4.83 -9.24
C LEU A 64 10.44 -4.89 -8.31
N GLY A 65 10.27 -5.43 -7.11
CA GLY A 65 11.35 -5.57 -6.14
C GLY A 65 11.68 -4.30 -5.38
N HIS A 66 10.75 -3.35 -5.29
CA HIS A 66 10.97 -2.14 -4.51
C HIS A 66 11.02 -2.46 -3.01
N GLU A 67 11.98 -1.88 -2.31
CA GLU A 67 12.06 -2.03 -0.86
C GLU A 67 11.16 -1.04 -0.14
N MET A 68 10.96 0.14 -0.73
CA MET A 68 10.17 1.23 -0.16
C MET A 68 9.01 1.56 -1.08
N ILE A 69 7.95 2.10 -0.51
CA ILE A 69 6.79 2.54 -1.27
C ILE A 69 6.28 3.87 -0.70
N LEU A 70 5.87 4.76 -1.61
CA LEU A 70 5.29 6.04 -1.21
C LEU A 70 3.90 5.80 -0.65
N ALA A 71 3.65 6.28 0.56
CA ALA A 71 2.40 6.05 1.26
C ALA A 71 1.87 7.31 1.91
N ARG A 72 0.56 7.46 1.87
CA ARG A 72 -0.15 8.48 2.64
C ARG A 72 -0.52 7.82 3.95
N VAL A 73 0.20 8.19 5.01
CA VAL A 73 0.06 7.56 6.32
C VAL A 73 -0.88 8.38 7.19
N ARG A 74 -1.89 7.74 7.73
CA ARG A 74 -2.84 8.35 8.64
C ARG A 74 -2.86 7.56 9.94
N LYS A 75 -2.70 8.25 11.06
CA LYS A 75 -2.80 7.60 12.38
C LYS A 75 -4.25 7.32 12.71
N ALA A 76 -4.52 6.15 13.26
CA ALA A 76 -5.86 5.72 13.60
C ALA A 76 -5.85 4.89 14.87
N PRO A 77 -6.96 4.91 15.62
CA PRO A 77 -7.09 4.04 16.80
C PRO A 77 -7.37 2.59 16.38
N LYS A 78 -7.10 1.68 17.29
CA LYS A 78 -7.28 0.24 17.04
C LYS A 78 -8.70 -0.12 16.61
N SER A 79 -9.69 0.62 17.07
CA SER A 79 -11.09 0.38 16.69
C SER A 79 -11.35 0.51 15.20
N VAL A 80 -10.54 1.30 14.48
CA VAL A 80 -10.69 1.48 13.03
C VAL A 80 -10.41 0.18 12.28
N LEU A 81 -9.48 -0.63 12.77
CA LEU A 81 -9.15 -1.91 12.13
C LEU A 81 -10.36 -2.84 12.10
N LYS A 82 -11.15 -2.86 13.14
CA LYS A 82 -12.36 -3.69 13.20
C LYS A 82 -13.36 -3.28 12.13
N MET A 83 -13.48 -1.99 11.87
CA MET A 83 -14.40 -1.47 10.85
C MET A 83 -13.98 -1.86 9.44
N HIS A 84 -12.67 -1.93 9.19
CA HIS A 84 -12.15 -2.27 7.87
C HIS A 84 -11.95 -3.75 7.66
N LEU A 85 -11.89 -4.54 8.73
CA LEU A 85 -11.68 -5.99 8.67
C LEU A 85 -12.97 -6.79 8.75
N ALA A 86 -14.04 -6.15 9.18
CA ALA A 86 -15.35 -6.80 9.24
C ALA A 86 -16.08 -6.83 7.85
#